data_8a5f290d7b2e0b5ed663f1a388ccf26d
#
_entry.id   8a5f290d7b2e0b5ed663f1a388ccf26d
#
_cell.length_a   1.000
_cell.length_b   1.000
_cell.length_c   1.000
_cell.angle_alpha   90.00
_cell.angle_beta   90.00
_cell.angle_gamma   90.00
#
_symmetry.space_group_name_H-M   'P 1'
#
loop_
_entity.id
_entity.type
_entity.pdbx_description
1 polymer ?
#
loop_
_entity_poly.entity_id
_entity_poly.type
_entity_poly.pdbx_seq_one_letter_code
_entity_poly.pdbx_strand_id
1 'polypeptide(L)'
;MQMSNHCSQIMMLRSKLKTKLDPMRYEHSLSVSFTCMNLAMRYGYDIDKAELAGLMHDCGKRFSPSHKIPVTDAEMKALPVLHAKYGAWLAENKYGIEDPEIISAIACHTTGKADMSVLDKIVYIADYIEPRRYKADNLPQMRRLAYEDLDQTMYEILKSTLEYLAKKGADADPMTATAYEYFKQLVAAEK
;
A
#
# COMPACT_ATOMS: atom_id res chain seq x y z
N MET A 1 12.24 -22.02 22.89
CA MET A 1 12.60 -21.47 21.57
C MET A 1 12.45 -19.96 21.65
N GLN A 2 13.53 -19.21 21.49
CA GLN A 2 13.51 -17.75 21.60
C GLN A 2 12.90 -17.19 20.30
N MET A 3 11.87 -16.37 20.41
CA MET A 3 11.25 -15.73 19.24
C MET A 3 12.25 -14.77 18.60
N SER A 4 12.23 -14.66 17.25
CA SER A 4 13.02 -13.65 16.55
C SER A 4 12.58 -12.23 16.92
N ASN A 5 13.47 -11.26 16.82
CA ASN A 5 13.14 -9.85 17.07
C ASN A 5 11.98 -9.38 16.18
N HIS A 6 11.98 -9.80 14.90
CA HIS A 6 10.90 -9.50 13.96
C HIS A 6 9.54 -10.06 14.46
N CYS A 7 9.48 -11.34 14.84
CA CYS A 7 8.23 -11.94 15.31
C CYS A 7 7.67 -11.20 16.54
N SER A 8 8.54 -10.80 17.47
CA SER A 8 8.16 -10.02 18.67
C SER A 8 7.62 -8.64 18.27
N GLN A 9 8.24 -7.97 17.32
CA GLN A 9 7.80 -6.66 16.78
C GLN A 9 6.42 -6.79 16.11
N ILE A 10 6.23 -7.76 15.24
CA ILE A 10 4.95 -8.00 14.54
C ILE A 10 3.83 -8.26 15.55
N MET A 11 4.04 -9.10 16.56
CA MET A 11 3.02 -9.38 17.58
C MET A 11 2.64 -8.13 18.38
N MET A 12 3.62 -7.31 18.76
CA MET A 12 3.37 -6.03 19.43
C MET A 12 2.55 -5.08 18.55
N LEU A 13 2.93 -4.94 17.27
CA LEU A 13 2.24 -4.06 16.33
C LEU A 13 0.81 -4.53 16.02
N ARG A 14 0.59 -5.83 15.82
CA ARG A 14 -0.75 -6.42 15.68
C ARG A 14 -1.63 -6.09 16.89
N SER A 15 -1.10 -6.24 18.11
CA SER A 15 -1.83 -5.89 19.34
C SER A 15 -2.22 -4.40 19.37
N LYS A 16 -1.28 -3.51 19.03
CA LYS A 16 -1.54 -2.06 18.96
C LYS A 16 -2.57 -1.71 17.88
N LEU A 17 -2.44 -2.24 16.67
CA LEU A 17 -3.36 -1.98 15.56
C LEU A 17 -4.78 -2.48 15.86
N LYS A 18 -4.92 -3.65 16.49
CA LYS A 18 -6.21 -4.20 16.89
C LYS A 18 -7.02 -3.26 17.80
N THR A 19 -6.34 -2.44 18.60
CA THR A 19 -7.01 -1.43 19.46
C THR A 19 -7.26 -0.09 18.76
N LYS A 20 -6.60 0.17 17.62
CA LYS A 20 -6.65 1.46 16.92
C LYS A 20 -7.51 1.44 15.67
N LEU A 21 -7.57 0.33 14.97
CA LEU A 21 -8.37 0.15 13.77
C LEU A 21 -9.75 -0.43 14.15
N ASP A 22 -10.75 -0.21 13.30
CA ASP A 22 -11.97 -0.99 13.39
C ASP A 22 -11.71 -2.47 12.99
N PRO A 23 -12.56 -3.42 13.43
CA PRO A 23 -12.32 -4.84 13.19
C PRO A 23 -12.14 -5.20 11.71
N MET A 24 -12.94 -4.62 10.82
CA MET A 24 -12.84 -4.91 9.38
C MET A 24 -11.54 -4.40 8.79
N ARG A 25 -11.08 -3.22 9.20
CA ARG A 25 -9.82 -2.63 8.79
C ARG A 25 -8.62 -3.42 9.33
N TYR A 26 -8.69 -3.87 10.57
CA TYR A 26 -7.64 -4.71 11.15
C TYR A 26 -7.49 -6.03 10.39
N GLU A 27 -8.60 -6.70 10.11
CA GLU A 27 -8.60 -7.94 9.32
C GLU A 27 -8.08 -7.74 7.89
N HIS A 28 -8.42 -6.60 7.27
CA HIS A 28 -7.86 -6.20 5.98
C HIS A 28 -6.34 -6.02 6.07
N SER A 29 -5.83 -5.32 7.08
CA SER A 29 -4.38 -5.13 7.27
C SER A 29 -3.64 -6.45 7.45
N LEU A 30 -4.23 -7.43 8.16
CA LEU A 30 -3.68 -8.79 8.26
C LEU A 30 -3.67 -9.50 6.89
N SER A 31 -4.75 -9.39 6.14
CA SER A 31 -4.86 -9.99 4.81
C SER A 31 -3.85 -9.41 3.83
N VAL A 32 -3.66 -8.08 3.83
CA VAL A 32 -2.63 -7.40 3.04
C VAL A 32 -1.23 -7.84 3.45
N SER A 33 -0.96 -7.91 4.75
CA SER A 33 0.34 -8.38 5.29
C SER A 33 0.71 -9.78 4.74
N PHE A 34 -0.22 -10.74 4.82
CA PHE A 34 -0.01 -12.09 4.28
C PHE A 34 0.13 -12.12 2.76
N THR A 35 -0.59 -11.26 2.04
CA THR A 35 -0.46 -11.13 0.59
C THR A 35 0.89 -10.55 0.21
N CYS A 36 1.40 -9.55 0.95
CA CYS A 36 2.75 -9.01 0.79
C CYS A 36 3.83 -10.10 0.98
N MET A 37 3.73 -10.92 2.02
CA MET A 37 4.65 -12.04 2.25
C MET A 37 4.66 -13.01 1.07
N ASN A 38 3.49 -13.36 0.52
CA ASN A 38 3.39 -14.26 -0.63
C ASN A 38 4.05 -13.67 -1.88
N LEU A 39 3.80 -12.38 -2.17
CA LEU A 39 4.45 -11.69 -3.28
C LEU A 39 5.95 -11.56 -3.06
N ALA A 40 6.41 -11.24 -1.83
CA ALA A 40 7.83 -11.19 -1.49
C ALA A 40 8.53 -12.53 -1.75
N MET A 41 7.93 -13.65 -1.33
CA MET A 41 8.44 -15.00 -1.64
C MET A 41 8.51 -15.24 -3.15
N ARG A 42 7.49 -14.82 -3.90
CA ARG A 42 7.45 -15.00 -5.37
C ARG A 42 8.56 -14.24 -6.09
N TYR A 43 8.88 -13.03 -5.62
CA TYR A 43 9.84 -12.13 -6.27
C TYR A 43 11.21 -12.11 -5.61
N GLY A 44 11.48 -12.99 -4.64
CA GLY A 44 12.77 -13.07 -3.96
C GLY A 44 13.10 -11.83 -3.13
N TYR A 45 12.07 -11.15 -2.60
CA TYR A 45 12.21 -9.98 -1.75
C TYR A 45 12.19 -10.35 -0.25
N ASP A 46 12.62 -9.43 0.60
CA ASP A 46 12.63 -9.59 2.06
C ASP A 46 11.20 -9.76 2.61
N ILE A 47 10.90 -10.95 3.12
CA ILE A 47 9.56 -11.34 3.61
C ILE A 47 9.21 -10.57 4.87
N ASP A 48 10.17 -10.34 5.77
CA ASP A 48 9.97 -9.64 7.04
C ASP A 48 9.64 -8.16 6.80
N LYS A 49 10.34 -7.51 5.86
CA LYS A 49 10.00 -6.15 5.43
C LYS A 49 8.62 -6.07 4.80
N ALA A 50 8.29 -7.03 3.93
CA ALA A 50 6.99 -7.08 3.25
C ALA A 50 5.83 -7.32 4.24
N GLU A 51 6.02 -8.22 5.23
CA GLU A 51 5.05 -8.43 6.30
C GLU A 51 4.77 -7.14 7.06
N LEU A 52 5.84 -6.47 7.47
CA LEU A 52 5.75 -5.25 8.28
C LEU A 52 5.10 -4.09 7.50
N ALA A 53 5.53 -3.85 6.26
CA ALA A 53 4.95 -2.81 5.42
C ALA A 53 3.45 -3.05 5.15
N GLY A 54 3.08 -4.27 4.78
CA GLY A 54 1.69 -4.66 4.55
C GLY A 54 0.81 -4.54 5.81
N LEU A 55 1.33 -4.93 6.98
CA LEU A 55 0.62 -4.79 8.25
C LEU A 55 0.32 -3.32 8.58
N MET A 56 1.27 -2.43 8.27
CA MET A 56 1.23 -1.03 8.68
C MET A 56 0.63 -0.09 7.64
N HIS A 57 0.37 -0.52 6.39
CA HIS A 57 -0.03 0.36 5.30
C HIS A 57 -1.21 1.28 5.66
N ASP A 58 -2.22 0.76 6.34
CA ASP A 58 -3.44 1.48 6.72
C ASP A 58 -3.45 1.98 8.18
N CYS A 59 -2.31 2.00 8.89
CA CYS A 59 -2.25 2.44 10.29
C CYS A 59 -2.69 3.90 10.49
N GLY A 60 -2.66 4.72 9.44
CA GLY A 60 -3.14 6.11 9.40
C GLY A 60 -4.60 6.29 9.00
N LYS A 61 -5.39 5.21 8.81
CA LYS A 61 -6.74 5.29 8.23
C LYS A 61 -7.77 6.09 9.03
N ARG A 62 -7.50 6.32 10.31
CA ARG A 62 -8.29 7.23 11.16
C ARG A 62 -7.73 8.65 11.20
N PHE A 63 -7.07 9.07 10.11
CA PHE A 63 -6.61 10.44 10.00
C PHE A 63 -7.76 11.45 10.19
N SER A 64 -7.46 12.50 10.96
CA SER A 64 -8.31 13.68 11.11
C SER A 64 -7.46 14.93 10.90
N PRO A 65 -7.99 15.98 10.27
CA PRO A 65 -7.28 17.26 10.12
C PRO A 65 -6.76 17.89 11.41
N SER A 66 -7.28 17.46 12.56
CA SER A 66 -6.77 17.88 13.89
C SER A 66 -5.42 17.26 14.26
N HIS A 67 -4.97 16.21 13.57
CA HIS A 67 -3.66 15.62 13.81
C HIS A 67 -2.56 16.55 13.29
N LYS A 68 -1.56 16.77 14.13
CA LYS A 68 -0.40 17.62 13.79
C LYS A 68 0.57 16.83 12.91
N ILE A 69 0.35 16.84 11.61
CA ILE A 69 1.30 16.32 10.62
C ILE A 69 1.67 17.44 9.65
N PRO A 70 2.88 17.41 9.08
CA PRO A 70 3.28 18.36 8.06
C PRO A 70 2.58 18.06 6.75
N VAL A 71 1.46 18.71 6.48
CA VAL A 71 0.71 18.62 5.20
C VAL A 71 0.52 20.02 4.64
N THR A 72 0.55 20.11 3.32
CA THR A 72 0.24 21.35 2.59
C THR A 72 -1.28 21.52 2.42
N ASP A 73 -1.71 22.74 2.09
CA ASP A 73 -3.12 23.02 1.77
C ASP A 73 -3.64 22.20 0.58
N ALA A 74 -2.78 21.88 -0.38
CA ALA A 74 -3.11 21.02 -1.50
C ALA A 74 -3.40 19.58 -1.05
N GLU A 75 -2.54 19.04 -0.18
CA GLU A 75 -2.73 17.70 0.40
C GLU A 75 -3.97 17.62 1.28
N MET A 76 -4.32 18.70 1.99
CA MET A 76 -5.56 18.76 2.76
C MET A 76 -6.82 18.62 1.90
N LYS A 77 -6.77 19.04 0.63
CA LYS A 77 -7.87 18.81 -0.33
C LYS A 77 -7.96 17.36 -0.79
N ALA A 78 -6.87 16.60 -0.70
CA ALA A 78 -6.77 15.18 -1.07
C ALA A 78 -7.02 14.26 0.15
N LEU A 79 -7.96 14.59 1.02
CA LEU A 79 -8.26 13.83 2.25
C LEU A 79 -8.35 12.30 2.08
N PRO A 80 -8.94 11.76 0.98
CA PRO A 80 -9.02 10.32 0.79
C PRO A 80 -7.67 9.60 0.73
N VAL A 81 -6.59 10.28 0.30
CA VAL A 81 -5.24 9.70 0.17
C VAL A 81 -4.29 10.09 1.31
N LEU A 82 -4.64 11.10 2.09
CA LEU A 82 -3.80 11.60 3.20
C LEU A 82 -3.49 10.56 4.28
N HIS A 83 -4.35 9.53 4.42
CA HIS A 83 -4.10 8.49 5.41
C HIS A 83 -2.78 7.73 5.15
N ALA A 84 -2.34 7.62 3.90
CA ALA A 84 -1.08 6.97 3.55
C ALA A 84 0.11 7.80 4.05
N LYS A 85 0.14 9.10 3.78
CA LYS A 85 1.16 10.01 4.30
C LYS A 85 1.15 10.06 5.84
N TYR A 86 -0.02 10.16 6.44
CA TYR A 86 -0.15 10.13 7.89
C TYR A 86 0.27 8.78 8.48
N GLY A 87 -0.05 7.68 7.80
CA GLY A 87 0.39 6.33 8.17
C GLY A 87 1.91 6.20 8.18
N ALA A 88 2.58 6.71 7.15
CA ALA A 88 4.05 6.74 7.10
C ALA A 88 4.64 7.55 8.26
N TRP A 89 4.10 8.72 8.54
CA TRP A 89 4.51 9.53 9.70
C TRP A 89 4.29 8.80 11.04
N LEU A 90 3.15 8.11 11.21
CA LEU A 90 2.88 7.30 12.42
C LEU A 90 3.84 6.13 12.52
N ALA A 91 4.12 5.43 11.42
CA ALA A 91 5.05 4.30 11.38
C ALA A 91 6.43 4.72 11.91
N GLU A 92 6.95 5.83 11.43
CA GLU A 92 8.23 6.39 11.85
C GLU A 92 8.17 6.90 13.30
N ASN A 93 7.27 7.84 13.62
CA ASN A 93 7.31 8.63 14.84
C ASN A 93 6.60 8.00 16.06
N LYS A 94 5.71 7.02 15.84
CA LYS A 94 4.92 6.38 16.90
C LYS A 94 5.16 4.88 17.03
N TYR A 95 5.52 4.23 15.95
CA TYR A 95 5.73 2.78 15.93
C TYR A 95 7.20 2.38 15.83
N GLY A 96 8.13 3.37 15.63
CA GLY A 96 9.56 3.16 15.63
C GLY A 96 10.06 2.35 14.42
N ILE A 97 9.43 2.55 13.26
CA ILE A 97 9.87 1.94 11.99
C ILE A 97 10.81 2.93 11.32
N GLU A 98 12.09 2.57 11.23
CA GLU A 98 13.16 3.44 10.72
C GLU A 98 13.54 3.09 9.27
N ASP A 99 13.10 1.94 8.74
CA ASP A 99 13.43 1.51 7.39
C ASP A 99 12.75 2.39 6.33
N PRO A 100 13.52 3.13 5.51
CA PRO A 100 12.97 4.07 4.54
C PRO A 100 12.18 3.40 3.42
N GLU A 101 12.46 2.14 3.08
CA GLU A 101 11.68 1.40 2.08
C GLU A 101 10.27 1.10 2.62
N ILE A 102 10.15 0.72 3.90
CA ILE A 102 8.86 0.47 4.53
C ILE A 102 8.06 1.77 4.62
N ILE A 103 8.70 2.87 5.04
CA ILE A 103 8.06 4.19 5.11
C ILE A 103 7.58 4.65 3.74
N SER A 104 8.40 4.46 2.69
CA SER A 104 8.03 4.75 1.30
C SER A 104 6.79 3.95 0.86
N ALA A 105 6.80 2.64 1.08
CA ALA A 105 5.70 1.76 0.69
C ALA A 105 4.39 2.14 1.38
N ILE A 106 4.43 2.49 2.68
CA ILE A 106 3.26 3.01 3.41
C ILE A 106 2.79 4.34 2.80
N ALA A 107 3.72 5.26 2.49
CA ALA A 107 3.38 6.59 1.99
C ALA A 107 2.70 6.58 0.61
N CYS A 108 3.11 5.66 -0.28
CA CYS A 108 2.63 5.61 -1.66
C CYS A 108 1.60 4.51 -1.96
N HIS A 109 1.17 3.71 -0.96
CA HIS A 109 0.29 2.56 -1.21
C HIS A 109 -1.09 2.91 -1.82
N THR A 110 -1.52 4.16 -1.72
CA THR A 110 -2.82 4.60 -2.25
C THR A 110 -2.71 5.25 -3.64
N THR A 111 -1.69 6.09 -3.83
CA THR A 111 -1.52 6.87 -5.08
C THR A 111 -0.58 6.20 -6.07
N GLY A 112 0.33 5.39 -5.60
CA GLY A 112 1.55 5.05 -6.33
C GLY A 112 2.47 6.26 -6.46
N LYS A 113 3.55 6.09 -7.19
CA LYS A 113 4.51 7.11 -7.64
C LYS A 113 5.27 6.60 -8.85
N ALA A 114 5.99 7.47 -9.56
CA ALA A 114 7.00 7.02 -10.52
C ALA A 114 8.13 6.26 -9.81
N ASP A 115 8.80 5.36 -10.52
CA ASP A 115 9.98 4.62 -10.03
C ASP A 115 9.77 3.95 -8.66
N MET A 116 8.68 3.19 -8.53
CA MET A 116 8.40 2.44 -7.30
C MET A 116 9.41 1.31 -7.10
N SER A 117 9.91 1.17 -5.86
CA SER A 117 10.70 0.01 -5.45
C SER A 117 9.88 -1.28 -5.52
N VAL A 118 10.54 -2.43 -5.43
CA VAL A 118 9.84 -3.73 -5.37
C VAL A 118 8.87 -3.77 -4.19
N LEU A 119 9.26 -3.25 -3.02
CA LEU A 119 8.38 -3.20 -1.85
C LEU A 119 7.19 -2.28 -2.04
N ASP A 120 7.39 -1.08 -2.63
CA ASP A 120 6.31 -0.16 -2.95
C ASP A 120 5.24 -0.84 -3.82
N LYS A 121 5.67 -1.55 -4.88
CA LYS A 121 4.79 -2.31 -5.79
C LYS A 121 4.07 -3.45 -5.07
N ILE A 122 4.79 -4.23 -4.27
CA ILE A 122 4.22 -5.34 -3.48
C ILE A 122 3.09 -4.84 -2.58
N VAL A 123 3.31 -3.76 -1.82
CA VAL A 123 2.28 -3.24 -0.89
C VAL A 123 1.08 -2.67 -1.64
N TYR A 124 1.32 -1.89 -2.69
CA TYR A 124 0.26 -1.32 -3.52
C TYR A 124 -0.63 -2.40 -4.16
N ILE A 125 0.01 -3.41 -4.76
CA ILE A 125 -0.67 -4.52 -5.41
C ILE A 125 -1.41 -5.38 -4.37
N ALA A 126 -0.76 -5.72 -3.24
CA ALA A 126 -1.35 -6.53 -2.19
C ALA A 126 -2.63 -5.91 -1.61
N ASP A 127 -2.65 -4.58 -1.40
CA ASP A 127 -3.86 -3.88 -0.97
C ASP A 127 -4.99 -4.02 -1.99
N TYR A 128 -4.67 -4.01 -3.29
CA TYR A 128 -5.67 -4.16 -4.34
C TYR A 128 -6.21 -5.59 -4.46
N ILE A 129 -5.34 -6.62 -4.37
CA ILE A 129 -5.70 -8.02 -4.70
C ILE A 129 -6.02 -8.91 -3.50
N GLU A 130 -5.85 -8.43 -2.25
CA GLU A 130 -5.99 -9.28 -1.06
C GLU A 130 -7.31 -10.09 -1.09
N PRO A 131 -7.35 -11.31 -0.51
CA PRO A 131 -8.46 -12.26 -0.71
C PRO A 131 -9.86 -11.75 -0.32
N ARG A 132 -9.95 -10.79 0.59
CA ARG A 132 -11.23 -10.21 1.05
C ARG A 132 -11.77 -9.08 0.16
N ARG A 133 -10.97 -8.63 -0.85
CA ARG A 133 -11.44 -7.69 -1.87
C ARG A 133 -12.38 -8.42 -2.84
N TYR A 134 -13.52 -7.80 -3.14
CA TYR A 134 -14.54 -8.37 -4.04
C TYR A 134 -15.23 -7.34 -4.94
N LYS A 135 -14.88 -6.06 -4.83
CA LYS A 135 -15.62 -4.96 -5.49
C LYS A 135 -15.10 -4.56 -6.87
N ALA A 136 -14.00 -5.14 -7.35
CA ALA A 136 -13.46 -4.84 -8.67
C ALA A 136 -13.60 -6.07 -9.57
N ASP A 137 -14.16 -5.89 -10.77
CA ASP A 137 -14.45 -6.97 -11.71
C ASP A 137 -13.18 -7.63 -12.26
N ASN A 138 -12.06 -6.89 -12.29
CA ASN A 138 -10.77 -7.36 -12.77
C ASN A 138 -9.93 -8.13 -11.72
N LEU A 139 -10.41 -8.31 -10.49
CA LEU A 139 -9.66 -8.98 -9.43
C LEU A 139 -9.11 -10.36 -9.81
N PRO A 140 -9.87 -11.27 -10.47
CA PRO A 140 -9.34 -12.57 -10.87
C PRO A 140 -8.14 -12.47 -11.82
N GLN A 141 -8.14 -11.49 -12.72
CA GLN A 141 -7.04 -11.21 -13.63
C GLN A 141 -5.84 -10.63 -12.88
N MET A 142 -6.06 -9.60 -12.04
CA MET A 142 -4.99 -8.94 -11.29
C MET A 142 -4.31 -9.91 -10.30
N ARG A 143 -5.08 -10.80 -9.67
CA ARG A 143 -4.54 -11.85 -8.80
C ARG A 143 -3.60 -12.82 -9.50
N ARG A 144 -3.83 -13.15 -10.77
CA ARG A 144 -2.89 -13.95 -11.56
C ARG A 144 -1.68 -13.15 -11.98
N LEU A 145 -1.93 -11.98 -12.58
CA LEU A 145 -0.88 -11.12 -13.12
C LEU A 145 0.13 -10.68 -12.04
N ALA A 146 -0.35 -10.43 -10.82
CA ALA A 146 0.50 -10.05 -9.68
C ALA A 146 1.60 -11.08 -9.34
N TYR A 147 1.43 -12.34 -9.72
CA TYR A 147 2.44 -13.38 -9.54
C TYR A 147 3.28 -13.64 -10.79
N GLU A 148 2.97 -12.99 -11.89
CA GLU A 148 3.67 -13.06 -13.16
C GLU A 148 4.59 -11.86 -13.38
N ASP A 149 4.04 -10.64 -13.22
CA ASP A 149 4.71 -9.38 -13.52
C ASP A 149 4.16 -8.23 -12.66
N LEU A 150 5.01 -7.65 -11.81
CA LEU A 150 4.62 -6.54 -10.94
C LEU A 150 4.38 -5.24 -11.73
N ASP A 151 5.19 -4.95 -12.75
CA ASP A 151 5.12 -3.69 -13.49
C ASP A 151 3.88 -3.66 -14.40
N GLN A 152 3.60 -4.76 -15.08
CA GLN A 152 2.36 -4.92 -15.82
C GLN A 152 1.14 -4.86 -14.89
N THR A 153 1.21 -5.45 -13.69
CA THR A 153 0.12 -5.39 -12.70
C THR A 153 -0.12 -3.97 -12.23
N MET A 154 0.94 -3.22 -11.91
CA MET A 154 0.85 -1.81 -11.56
C MET A 154 0.16 -0.99 -12.64
N TYR A 155 0.59 -1.17 -13.90
CA TYR A 155 -0.04 -0.48 -15.04
C TYR A 155 -1.55 -0.74 -15.11
N GLU A 156 -1.96 -2.01 -15.06
CA GLU A 156 -3.38 -2.39 -15.19
C GLU A 156 -4.24 -1.90 -14.00
N ILE A 157 -3.71 -1.96 -12.77
CA ILE A 157 -4.43 -1.44 -11.59
C ILE A 157 -4.57 0.07 -11.67
N LEU A 158 -3.50 0.80 -12.00
CA LEU A 158 -3.52 2.27 -12.13
C LEU A 158 -4.49 2.71 -13.23
N LYS A 159 -4.47 2.05 -14.39
CA LYS A 159 -5.41 2.26 -15.48
C LYS A 159 -6.86 2.11 -15.01
N SER A 160 -7.18 0.96 -14.38
CA SER A 160 -8.52 0.68 -13.87
C SER A 160 -8.95 1.70 -12.80
N THR A 161 -8.02 2.16 -11.99
CA THR A 161 -8.28 3.18 -10.96
C THR A 161 -8.64 4.52 -11.59
N LEU A 162 -7.88 4.98 -12.59
CA LEU A 162 -8.17 6.24 -13.29
C LEU A 162 -9.50 6.17 -14.04
N GLU A 163 -9.79 5.06 -14.72
CA GLU A 163 -11.06 4.83 -15.39
C GLU A 163 -12.25 4.85 -14.41
N TYR A 164 -12.09 4.25 -13.24
CA TYR A 164 -13.09 4.27 -12.18
C TYR A 164 -13.35 5.68 -11.65
N LEU A 165 -12.29 6.45 -11.37
CA LEU A 165 -12.40 7.83 -10.90
C LEU A 165 -13.09 8.71 -11.93
N ALA A 166 -12.70 8.60 -13.21
CA ALA A 166 -13.33 9.34 -14.31
C ALA A 166 -14.84 9.03 -14.42
N LYS A 167 -15.24 7.75 -14.34
CA LYS A 167 -16.66 7.34 -14.32
C LYS A 167 -17.44 7.92 -13.14
N LYS A 168 -16.77 8.20 -12.03
CA LYS A 168 -17.36 8.81 -10.83
C LYS A 168 -17.35 10.33 -10.85
N GLY A 169 -16.76 10.96 -11.86
CA GLY A 169 -16.56 12.41 -11.90
C GLY A 169 -15.64 12.92 -10.80
N ALA A 170 -14.73 12.07 -10.33
CA ALA A 170 -13.76 12.40 -9.28
C ALA A 170 -12.38 12.63 -9.89
N ASP A 171 -11.67 13.64 -9.40
CA ASP A 171 -10.31 13.92 -9.82
C ASP A 171 -9.35 12.87 -9.22
N ALA A 172 -8.40 12.45 -10.04
CA ALA A 172 -7.30 11.62 -9.57
C ALA A 172 -6.24 12.50 -8.88
N ASP A 173 -5.60 11.93 -7.86
CA ASP A 173 -4.39 12.55 -7.29
C ASP A 173 -3.31 12.66 -8.38
N PRO A 174 -2.59 13.82 -8.49
CA PRO A 174 -1.54 13.99 -9.49
C PRO A 174 -0.46 12.92 -9.47
N MET A 175 -0.13 12.36 -8.28
CA MET A 175 0.82 11.26 -8.17
C MET A 175 0.31 9.98 -8.84
N THR A 176 -1.01 9.70 -8.76
CA THR A 176 -1.61 8.53 -9.43
C THR A 176 -1.49 8.65 -10.95
N ALA A 177 -1.74 9.84 -11.51
CA ALA A 177 -1.56 10.09 -12.94
C ALA A 177 -0.08 9.95 -13.37
N THR A 178 0.84 10.50 -12.56
CA THR A 178 2.29 10.36 -12.81
C THR A 178 2.75 8.90 -12.75
N ALA A 179 2.29 8.14 -11.76
CA ALA A 179 2.58 6.71 -11.64
C ALA A 179 2.06 5.94 -12.87
N TYR A 180 0.83 6.21 -13.30
CA TYR A 180 0.24 5.57 -14.49
C TYR A 180 1.07 5.81 -15.74
N GLU A 181 1.47 7.07 -16.04
CA GLU A 181 2.28 7.36 -17.22
C GLU A 181 3.67 6.72 -17.15
N TYR A 182 4.28 6.64 -15.97
CA TYR A 182 5.54 5.93 -15.76
C TYR A 182 5.42 4.44 -16.11
N PHE A 183 4.48 3.71 -15.50
CA PHE A 183 4.31 2.28 -15.75
C PHE A 183 3.82 1.97 -17.16
N LYS A 184 3.02 2.84 -17.77
CA LYS A 184 2.63 2.72 -19.17
C LYS A 184 3.83 2.76 -20.13
N GLN A 185 4.79 3.67 -19.89
CA GLN A 185 6.02 3.75 -20.69
C GLN A 185 6.92 2.55 -20.44
N LEU A 186 7.07 2.13 -19.19
CA LEU A 186 7.90 0.99 -18.81
C LEU A 186 7.43 -0.29 -19.50
N VAL A 187 6.16 -0.63 -19.39
CA VAL A 187 5.54 -1.81 -20.01
C VAL A 187 5.55 -1.75 -21.56
N ALA A 188 5.51 -0.55 -22.14
CA ALA A 188 5.62 -0.40 -23.59
C ALA A 188 7.04 -0.64 -24.13
N ALA A 189 8.06 -0.38 -23.30
CA ALA A 189 9.46 -0.56 -23.68
C ALA A 189 9.93 -2.05 -23.61
N GLU A 190 9.18 -2.91 -22.93
CA GLU A 190 9.47 -4.34 -22.76
C GLU A 190 8.84 -5.23 -23.85
N LYS A 191 8.06 -4.64 -24.76
CA LYS A 191 7.39 -5.31 -25.91
C LYS A 191 8.15 -5.10 -27.20
#